data_90e2a7f48728978db3113b91c360d402
#
_entry.id   90e2a7f48728978db3113b91c360d402
#
_cell.length_a   1.000
_cell.length_b   1.000
_cell.length_c   1.000
_cell.angle_alpha   90.00
_cell.angle_beta   90.00
_cell.angle_gamma   90.00
#
_symmetry.space_group_name_H-M   'P 1'
#
loop_
_entity.id
_entity.type
_entity.pdbx_description
1 polymer ?
#
loop_
_entity_poly.entity_id
_entity_poly.type
_entity_poly.pdbx_seq_one_letter_code
_entity_poly.pdbx_strand_id
1 'polypeptide(L)'
;MAAKRNGIVEGYARTWPREMFDFKAKFARSEDFLKKPGVYVLYNDGRPHYIGQAVRMFDRLNAHARPQSRNYNFWNTFSAFAVSDQKGRDELEAILIAAMPTANSAKPKLNKLNMPSDVVALMRKIRDGRLKEAIRS
;
A
#
# COMPACT_ATOMS: atom_id res chain seq x y z
N MET A 1 -28.19 -7.66 -6.97
CA MET A 1 -27.25 -6.86 -7.76
C MET A 1 -26.55 -5.83 -6.91
N ALA A 2 -25.24 -5.78 -6.99
CA ALA A 2 -24.50 -4.72 -6.32
C ALA A 2 -24.82 -3.36 -6.95
N ALA A 3 -25.03 -2.33 -6.13
CA ALA A 3 -25.24 -0.98 -6.62
C ALA A 3 -23.98 -0.51 -7.38
N LYS A 4 -24.19 0.17 -8.50
CA LYS A 4 -23.10 0.81 -9.23
C LYS A 4 -22.46 1.89 -8.36
N ARG A 5 -21.16 1.80 -8.14
CA ARG A 5 -20.41 2.80 -7.38
C ARG A 5 -19.92 3.89 -8.33
N ASN A 6 -20.05 5.15 -7.88
CA ASN A 6 -19.54 6.30 -8.62
C ASN A 6 -18.14 6.73 -8.18
N GLY A 7 -17.41 5.84 -7.45
CA GLY A 7 -16.06 6.11 -7.00
C GLY A 7 -15.00 5.72 -8.03
N ILE A 8 -13.78 6.22 -7.83
CA ILE A 8 -12.65 5.93 -8.71
C ILE A 8 -12.15 4.49 -8.60
N VAL A 9 -12.41 3.83 -7.48
CA VAL A 9 -11.99 2.44 -7.25
C VAL A 9 -13.11 1.51 -7.71
N GLU A 10 -12.82 0.68 -8.70
CA GLU A 10 -13.77 -0.28 -9.28
C GLU A 10 -13.94 -1.54 -8.43
N GLY A 11 -12.91 -1.90 -7.70
CA GLY A 11 -12.90 -3.08 -6.83
C GLY A 11 -11.58 -3.18 -6.09
N TYR A 12 -11.52 -4.06 -5.09
CA TYR A 12 -10.30 -4.24 -4.32
C TYR A 12 -10.13 -5.69 -3.87
N ALA A 13 -8.86 -6.06 -3.68
CA ALA A 13 -8.44 -7.30 -3.03
C ALA A 13 -7.68 -6.95 -1.77
N ARG A 14 -7.95 -7.66 -0.67
CA ARG A 14 -7.33 -7.37 0.62
C ARG A 14 -6.50 -8.56 1.11
N THR A 15 -5.21 -8.30 1.35
CA THR A 15 -4.26 -9.25 1.95
C THR A 15 -4.26 -10.62 1.27
N TRP A 16 -4.11 -10.63 -0.07
CA TRP A 16 -3.94 -11.86 -0.81
C TRP A 16 -2.48 -12.33 -0.72
N PRO A 17 -2.24 -13.66 -0.74
CA PRO A 17 -0.89 -14.19 -0.55
C PRO A 17 -0.02 -14.04 -1.81
N ARG A 18 1.27 -13.76 -1.58
CA ARG A 18 2.26 -13.71 -2.67
C ARG A 18 2.37 -15.02 -3.44
N GLU A 19 2.19 -16.15 -2.74
CA GLU A 19 2.34 -17.48 -3.32
C GLU A 19 1.38 -17.74 -4.48
N MET A 20 0.29 -16.98 -4.62
CA MET A 20 -0.61 -17.15 -5.76
C MET A 20 0.10 -16.95 -7.09
N PHE A 21 1.17 -16.17 -7.15
CA PHE A 21 1.94 -15.94 -8.36
C PHE A 21 2.83 -17.12 -8.74
N ASP A 22 3.02 -18.09 -7.85
CA ASP A 22 3.74 -19.33 -8.13
C ASP A 22 2.84 -20.37 -8.79
N PHE A 23 1.52 -20.18 -8.76
CA PHE A 23 0.51 -21.11 -9.28
C PHE A 23 -0.32 -20.49 -10.39
N LYS A 24 0.32 -19.78 -11.32
CA LYS A 24 -0.33 -18.99 -12.37
C LYS A 24 -1.42 -19.72 -13.13
N ALA A 25 -1.16 -20.96 -13.56
CA ALA A 25 -2.13 -21.73 -14.34
C ALA A 25 -3.41 -22.03 -13.56
N LYS A 26 -3.28 -22.27 -12.26
CA LYS A 26 -4.41 -22.59 -11.38
C LYS A 26 -5.28 -21.38 -11.10
N PHE A 27 -4.68 -20.19 -11.06
CA PHE A 27 -5.37 -18.94 -10.72
C PHE A 27 -5.63 -18.03 -11.92
N ALA A 28 -5.41 -18.52 -13.14
CA ALA A 28 -5.52 -17.72 -14.36
C ALA A 28 -6.90 -17.05 -14.50
N ARG A 29 -7.97 -17.71 -14.04
CA ARG A 29 -9.33 -17.14 -14.11
C ARG A 29 -9.58 -16.07 -13.07
N SER A 30 -9.02 -16.22 -11.87
CA SER A 30 -9.18 -15.24 -10.79
C SER A 30 -8.29 -14.01 -10.99
N GLU A 31 -7.37 -14.05 -11.96
CA GLU A 31 -6.45 -12.97 -12.27
C GLU A 31 -7.05 -11.84 -13.10
N ASP A 32 -8.27 -11.97 -13.63
CA ASP A 32 -8.88 -10.95 -14.47
C ASP A 32 -8.92 -9.60 -13.77
N PHE A 33 -9.20 -9.59 -12.47
CA PHE A 33 -9.15 -8.37 -11.65
C PHE A 33 -7.75 -7.74 -11.66
N LEU A 34 -6.71 -8.57 -11.53
CA LEU A 34 -5.32 -8.10 -11.48
C LEU A 34 -4.76 -7.69 -12.84
N LYS A 35 -5.45 -8.04 -13.94
CA LYS A 35 -5.06 -7.57 -15.27
C LYS A 35 -5.43 -6.10 -15.49
N LYS A 36 -6.24 -5.54 -14.62
CA LYS A 36 -6.65 -4.13 -14.68
C LYS A 36 -5.55 -3.20 -14.18
N PRO A 37 -5.59 -1.92 -14.59
CA PRO A 37 -4.75 -0.91 -13.98
C PRO A 37 -5.18 -0.65 -12.54
N GLY A 38 -4.23 -0.29 -11.70
CA GLY A 38 -4.55 -0.03 -10.32
C GLY A 38 -3.37 0.34 -9.45
N VAL A 39 -3.64 0.42 -8.16
CA VAL A 39 -2.68 0.71 -7.10
C VAL A 39 -2.63 -0.49 -6.16
N TYR A 40 -1.44 -0.84 -5.71
CA TYR A 40 -1.26 -2.00 -4.82
C TYR A 40 -0.38 -1.64 -3.62
N VAL A 41 -0.55 -2.43 -2.57
CA VAL A 41 0.24 -2.32 -1.34
C VAL A 41 0.84 -3.68 -1.03
N LEU A 42 2.14 -3.73 -0.85
CA LEU A 42 2.87 -4.93 -0.42
C LEU A 42 3.07 -4.86 1.10
N TYR A 43 2.75 -5.96 1.79
CA TYR A 43 2.87 -6.05 3.25
C TYR A 43 3.91 -7.08 3.65
N ASN A 44 4.66 -6.77 4.69
CA ASN A 44 5.54 -7.70 5.38
C ASN A 44 4.92 -8.04 6.74
N ASP A 45 4.34 -9.23 6.84
CA ASP A 45 3.63 -9.69 8.06
C ASP A 45 2.61 -8.67 8.56
N GLY A 46 1.77 -8.19 7.63
CA GLY A 46 0.72 -7.22 7.93
C GLY A 46 1.15 -5.76 8.00
N ARG A 47 2.45 -5.47 7.87
CA ARG A 47 2.97 -4.11 7.86
C ARG A 47 3.16 -3.62 6.44
N PRO A 48 2.68 -2.44 6.09
CA PRO A 48 2.92 -1.88 4.76
C PRO A 48 4.41 -1.74 4.49
N HIS A 49 4.88 -2.31 3.39
CA HIS A 49 6.28 -2.21 2.97
C HIS A 49 6.44 -1.28 1.77
N TYR A 50 5.59 -1.43 0.75
CA TYR A 50 5.73 -0.71 -0.51
C TYR A 50 4.36 -0.47 -1.14
N ILE A 51 4.21 0.70 -1.75
CA ILE A 51 3.01 1.08 -2.50
C ILE A 51 3.42 1.41 -3.91
N GLY A 52 2.70 0.88 -4.89
CA GLY A 52 2.97 1.14 -6.29
C GLY A 52 1.72 1.21 -7.12
N GLN A 53 1.86 1.60 -8.38
CA GLN A 53 0.79 1.56 -9.34
C GLN A 53 1.26 0.92 -10.64
N ALA A 54 0.33 0.40 -11.42
CA ALA A 54 0.62 -0.23 -12.70
C ALA A 54 -0.57 -0.13 -13.63
N VAL A 55 -0.30 -0.10 -14.94
CA VAL A 55 -1.33 -0.22 -15.96
C VAL A 55 -1.89 -1.64 -15.98
N ARG A 56 -1.07 -2.61 -15.60
CA ARG A 56 -1.46 -4.01 -15.46
C ARG A 56 -0.88 -4.54 -14.15
N MET A 57 -1.71 -4.61 -13.13
CA MET A 57 -1.25 -4.97 -11.79
C MET A 57 -0.61 -6.36 -11.71
N PHE A 58 -1.17 -7.32 -12.43
CA PHE A 58 -0.63 -8.70 -12.41
C PHE A 58 0.84 -8.74 -12.78
N ASP A 59 1.22 -8.08 -13.87
CA ASP A 59 2.60 -8.12 -14.35
C ASP A 59 3.57 -7.54 -13.33
N ARG A 60 3.19 -6.43 -12.71
CA ARG A 60 4.02 -5.76 -11.72
C ARG A 60 4.13 -6.56 -10.43
N LEU A 61 3.00 -7.07 -9.93
CA LEU A 61 2.99 -7.90 -8.72
C LEU A 61 3.75 -9.21 -8.93
N ASN A 62 3.58 -9.83 -10.09
CA ASN A 62 4.33 -11.04 -10.44
C ASN A 62 5.84 -10.76 -10.48
N ALA A 63 6.26 -9.60 -11.00
CA ALA A 63 7.66 -9.21 -11.00
C ALA A 63 8.20 -9.05 -9.57
N HIS A 64 7.44 -8.43 -8.67
CA HIS A 64 7.82 -8.32 -7.25
C HIS A 64 7.88 -9.67 -6.55
N ALA A 65 7.14 -10.66 -7.04
CA ALA A 65 7.09 -12.01 -6.46
C ALA A 65 8.22 -12.91 -6.98
N ARG A 66 9.13 -12.39 -7.80
CA ARG A 66 10.27 -13.15 -8.30
C ARG A 66 11.51 -12.88 -7.45
N PRO A 67 12.38 -13.90 -7.24
CA PRO A 67 13.58 -13.75 -6.39
C PRO A 67 14.53 -12.62 -6.84
N GLN A 68 14.49 -12.24 -8.12
CA GLN A 68 15.33 -11.16 -8.66
C GLN A 68 14.87 -9.77 -8.20
N SER A 69 13.66 -9.64 -7.70
CA SER A 69 13.16 -8.37 -7.21
C SER A 69 13.79 -8.01 -5.87
N ARG A 70 14.22 -6.74 -5.73
CA ARG A 70 14.73 -6.24 -4.45
C ARG A 70 13.68 -6.26 -3.33
N ASN A 71 12.40 -6.31 -3.68
CA ASN A 71 11.31 -6.37 -2.71
C ASN A 71 10.96 -7.80 -2.28
N TYR A 72 11.48 -8.83 -2.96
CA TYR A 72 11.05 -10.22 -2.79
C TYR A 72 11.06 -10.69 -1.31
N ASN A 73 12.12 -10.36 -0.57
CA ASN A 73 12.28 -10.81 0.81
C ASN A 73 11.51 -9.95 1.83
N PHE A 74 10.82 -8.90 1.37
CA PHE A 74 10.23 -7.91 2.27
C PHE A 74 8.70 -7.85 2.21
N TRP A 75 8.06 -8.81 1.53
CA TRP A 75 6.60 -8.87 1.49
C TRP A 75 6.10 -10.30 1.34
N ASN A 76 4.91 -10.56 1.86
CA ASN A 76 4.27 -11.87 1.79
C ASN A 76 2.79 -11.81 1.44
N THR A 77 2.15 -10.67 1.59
CA THR A 77 0.76 -10.46 1.17
C THR A 77 0.64 -9.10 0.47
N PHE A 78 -0.44 -8.92 -0.26
CA PHE A 78 -0.69 -7.65 -0.95
C PHE A 78 -2.18 -7.31 -0.95
N SER A 79 -2.46 -6.02 -1.06
CA SER A 79 -3.78 -5.51 -1.39
C SER A 79 -3.71 -4.79 -2.73
N ALA A 80 -4.80 -4.81 -3.48
CA ALA A 80 -4.83 -4.20 -4.81
C ALA A 80 -6.18 -3.48 -5.01
N PHE A 81 -6.10 -2.33 -5.67
CA PHE A 81 -7.26 -1.50 -5.96
C PHE A 81 -7.31 -1.24 -7.45
N ALA A 82 -8.36 -1.69 -8.12
CA ALA A 82 -8.52 -1.45 -9.55
C ALA A 82 -8.98 -0.01 -9.78
N VAL A 83 -8.18 0.76 -10.52
CA VAL A 83 -8.44 2.17 -10.82
C VAL A 83 -8.04 2.41 -12.26
N SER A 84 -9.02 2.58 -13.14
CA SER A 84 -8.77 2.71 -14.59
C SER A 84 -8.17 4.07 -14.97
N ASP A 85 -8.54 5.12 -14.27
CA ASP A 85 -8.09 6.48 -14.57
C ASP A 85 -6.70 6.75 -14.00
N GLN A 86 -5.79 7.25 -14.85
CA GLN A 86 -4.42 7.58 -14.45
C GLN A 86 -4.38 8.61 -13.33
N LYS A 87 -5.20 9.63 -13.42
CA LYS A 87 -5.28 10.68 -12.40
C LYS A 87 -5.75 10.11 -11.06
N GLY A 88 -6.74 9.19 -11.10
CA GLY A 88 -7.20 8.48 -9.91
C GLY A 88 -6.12 7.60 -9.29
N ARG A 89 -5.33 6.90 -10.11
CA ARG A 89 -4.20 6.09 -9.61
C ARG A 89 -3.15 6.96 -8.93
N ASP A 90 -2.78 8.07 -9.56
CA ASP A 90 -1.79 9.01 -9.01
C ASP A 90 -2.24 9.54 -7.64
N GLU A 91 -3.49 9.92 -7.53
CA GLU A 91 -4.04 10.46 -6.29
C GLU A 91 -4.13 9.39 -5.21
N LEU A 92 -4.64 8.19 -5.53
CA LEU A 92 -4.74 7.11 -4.56
C LEU A 92 -3.36 6.68 -4.07
N GLU A 93 -2.38 6.52 -4.97
CA GLU A 93 -1.01 6.17 -4.58
C GLU A 93 -0.43 7.22 -3.63
N ALA A 94 -0.62 8.51 -3.95
CA ALA A 94 -0.13 9.60 -3.12
C ALA A 94 -0.76 9.60 -1.73
N ILE A 95 -2.06 9.35 -1.64
CA ILE A 95 -2.78 9.25 -0.36
C ILE A 95 -2.23 8.10 0.48
N LEU A 96 -2.04 6.93 -0.12
CA LEU A 96 -1.55 5.76 0.59
C LEU A 96 -0.11 5.96 1.08
N ILE A 97 0.76 6.55 0.25
CA ILE A 97 2.13 6.86 0.65
C ILE A 97 2.15 7.88 1.79
N ALA A 98 1.26 8.88 1.74
CA ALA A 98 1.18 9.89 2.79
C ALA A 98 0.68 9.32 4.12
N ALA A 99 -0.22 8.33 4.07
CA ALA A 99 -0.88 7.78 5.25
C ALA A 99 -0.08 6.67 5.95
N MET A 100 0.75 5.92 5.21
CA MET A 100 1.36 4.69 5.72
C MET A 100 2.89 4.78 5.70
N PRO A 101 3.56 4.31 6.77
CA PRO A 101 5.02 4.19 6.77
C PRO A 101 5.43 3.04 5.84
N THR A 102 6.17 3.37 4.78
CA THR A 102 6.64 2.39 3.80
C THR A 102 8.10 2.64 3.45
N ALA A 103 8.70 1.70 2.70
CA ALA A 103 10.04 1.83 2.17
C ALA A 103 10.08 2.61 0.84
N ASN A 104 8.98 3.21 0.42
CA ASN A 104 8.94 4.04 -0.77
C ASN A 104 9.91 5.23 -0.62
N SER A 105 10.78 5.41 -1.61
CA SER A 105 11.71 6.54 -1.62
C SER A 105 11.05 7.83 -2.12
N ALA A 106 9.99 7.71 -2.93
CA ALA A 106 9.27 8.86 -3.44
C ALA A 106 8.39 9.49 -2.37
N LYS A 107 8.42 10.82 -2.28
CA LYS A 107 7.51 11.56 -1.41
C LYS A 107 6.12 11.62 -2.06
N PRO A 108 5.04 11.66 -1.25
CA PRO A 108 3.70 11.82 -1.82
C PRO A 108 3.57 13.17 -2.52
N LYS A 109 2.94 13.17 -3.69
CA LYS A 109 2.69 14.39 -4.48
C LYS A 109 1.45 15.11 -3.96
N LEU A 110 1.50 15.50 -2.70
CA LEU A 110 0.43 16.20 -2.00
C LEU A 110 1.05 17.33 -1.18
N ASN A 111 0.26 18.35 -0.87
CA ASN A 111 0.70 19.44 -0.03
C ASN A 111 0.83 18.96 1.41
N LYS A 112 2.05 18.93 1.91
CA LYS A 112 2.32 18.57 3.30
C LYS A 112 2.04 19.77 4.20
N LEU A 113 1.20 19.57 5.20
CA LEU A 113 0.94 20.58 6.23
C LEU A 113 1.98 20.46 7.33
N ASN A 114 2.46 21.60 7.81
CA ASN A 114 3.37 21.64 8.95
C ASN A 114 2.58 21.45 10.24
N MET A 115 3.14 20.66 11.15
CA MET A 115 2.55 20.49 12.48
C MET A 115 2.67 21.80 13.28
N PRO A 116 1.56 22.31 13.85
CA PRO A 116 1.63 23.50 14.71
C PRO A 116 2.59 23.33 15.88
N SER A 117 3.26 24.41 16.28
CA SER A 117 4.27 24.36 17.33
C SER A 117 3.74 23.89 18.68
N ASP A 118 2.51 24.23 19.01
CA ASP A 118 1.86 23.78 20.25
C ASP A 118 1.59 22.26 20.24
N VAL A 119 1.26 21.70 19.09
CA VAL A 119 1.10 20.25 18.92
C VAL A 119 2.46 19.54 19.05
N VAL A 120 3.52 20.11 18.47
CA VAL A 120 4.89 19.57 18.63
C VAL A 120 5.28 19.54 20.09
N ALA A 121 5.02 20.63 20.82
CA ALA A 121 5.31 20.72 22.26
C ALA A 121 4.53 19.68 23.07
N LEU A 122 3.24 19.49 22.74
CA LEU A 122 2.40 18.49 23.38
C LEU A 122 2.93 17.06 23.15
N MET A 123 3.33 16.76 21.92
CA MET A 123 3.90 15.44 21.58
C MET A 123 5.19 15.16 22.37
N ARG A 124 6.03 16.16 22.56
CA ARG A 124 7.24 16.03 23.38
C ARG A 124 6.88 15.68 24.83
N LYS A 125 5.92 16.37 25.39
CA LYS A 125 5.46 16.10 26.77
C LYS A 125 4.93 14.67 26.91
N ILE A 126 4.14 14.22 25.95
CA ILE A 126 3.60 12.87 25.96
C ILE A 126 4.74 11.84 25.90
N ARG A 127 5.70 12.03 24.99
CA ARG A 127 6.85 11.13 24.85
C ARG A 127 7.71 11.10 26.13
N ASP A 128 8.01 12.25 26.68
CA ASP A 128 8.82 12.34 27.91
C ASP A 128 8.09 11.71 29.08
N GLY A 129 6.76 11.88 29.19
CA GLY A 129 5.95 11.22 30.19
C GLY A 129 5.97 9.70 30.08
N ARG A 130 5.86 9.16 28.86
CA ARG A 130 5.95 7.73 28.62
C ARG A 130 7.32 7.15 28.99
N LEU A 131 8.38 7.90 28.67
CA LEU A 131 9.74 7.49 28.98
C LEU A 131 9.95 7.46 30.49
N LYS A 132 9.47 8.45 31.23
CA LYS A 132 9.54 8.50 32.69
C LYS A 132 8.80 7.33 33.33
N GLU A 133 7.62 6.99 32.84
CA GLU A 133 6.88 5.82 33.32
C GLU A 133 7.62 4.52 33.06
N ALA A 134 8.22 4.36 31.89
CA ALA A 134 9.00 3.17 31.54
C ALA A 134 10.21 3.01 32.46
N ILE A 135 10.86 4.10 32.84
CA ILE A 135 12.01 4.08 33.76
C ILE A 135 11.58 3.71 35.18
N ARG A 136 10.38 4.15 35.60
CA ARG A 136 9.85 3.85 36.94
C ARG A 136 9.38 2.41 37.10
N SER A 137 8.97 1.77 36.02
CA SER A 137 8.55 0.37 36.04
C SER A 137 9.74 -0.57 35.93
#